data_55738b4b7ba7f88a1848f7d8d7bbd827
#
_entry.id   55738b4b7ba7f88a1848f7d8d7bbd827
#
_cell.length_a   1.000
_cell.length_b   1.000
_cell.length_c   1.000
_cell.angle_alpha   90.00
_cell.angle_beta   90.00
_cell.angle_gamma   90.00
#
_symmetry.space_group_name_H-M   'P 1'
#
loop_
_entity.id
_entity.type
_entity.pdbx_description
1 polymer ?
#
loop_
_entity_poly.entity_id
_entity_poly.type
_entity_poly.pdbx_seq_one_letter_code
_entity_poly.pdbx_strand_id
1 'polypeptide(L)'
;SSIRGMSVNLLYLDEFAFVERANEFYTSTYPVISAGTDTKVIVTSTANGIGNTFHKLWEGACQNTNEFKPFTVNWYDVPGRDEKWKEMTIANTSALQFDQEFGNTFFGTGDTLIDGETLMGFRAKNPRKVREGGDLLIYREPIKDHQYIMTVDVCKGRGQDYSTFSVFDISTRPFKQVAVYRNNTILSLIHISEPTRHRQ
;
A
#
# COMPACT_ATOMS: atom_id res chain seq x y z
N SER A 1 -2.18 4.58 24.16
CA SER A 1 -1.79 5.74 24.99
C SER A 1 -1.30 6.86 24.09
N SER A 2 -1.57 8.10 24.46
CA SER A 2 -1.21 9.31 23.72
C SER A 2 -0.19 10.11 24.54
N ILE A 3 0.80 10.71 23.89
CA ILE A 3 1.76 11.65 24.52
C ILE A 3 1.30 13.10 24.42
N ARG A 4 0.02 13.34 24.12
CA ARG A 4 -0.55 14.68 24.03
C ARG A 4 -0.36 15.45 25.35
N GLY A 5 0.07 16.70 25.25
CA GLY A 5 0.31 17.57 26.41
C GLY A 5 1.69 17.40 27.07
N MET A 6 2.56 16.54 26.51
CA MET A 6 3.96 16.44 26.95
C MET A 6 4.86 17.27 26.04
N SER A 7 5.94 17.83 26.58
CA SER A 7 7.06 18.36 25.79
C SER A 7 8.20 17.37 25.82
N VAL A 8 8.70 16.99 24.65
CA VAL A 8 9.78 16.00 24.54
C VAL A 8 10.88 16.53 23.61
N ASN A 9 12.13 16.29 23.97
CA ASN A 9 13.30 16.64 23.16
C ASN A 9 13.75 15.47 22.28
N LEU A 10 13.40 14.25 22.67
CA LEU A 10 13.69 13.03 21.92
C LEU A 10 12.48 12.10 21.98
N LEU A 11 12.01 11.66 20.82
CA LEU A 11 11.03 10.60 20.69
C LEU A 11 11.69 9.40 20.02
N TYR A 12 11.65 8.24 20.66
CA TYR A 12 12.11 6.99 20.10
C TYR A 12 10.93 6.03 19.94
N LEU A 13 10.68 5.59 18.72
CA LEU A 13 9.65 4.63 18.36
C LEU A 13 10.33 3.36 17.86
N ASP A 14 10.28 2.32 18.68
CA ASP A 14 10.88 1.03 18.36
C ASP A 14 9.82 0.06 17.83
N GLU A 15 10.23 -0.83 16.94
CA GLU A 15 9.37 -1.82 16.28
C GLU A 15 8.11 -1.20 15.65
N PHE A 16 8.26 -0.02 15.06
CA PHE A 16 7.13 0.81 14.66
C PHE A 16 6.28 0.20 13.53
N ALA A 17 6.85 -0.70 12.71
CA ALA A 17 6.10 -1.45 11.70
C ALA A 17 5.06 -2.41 12.30
N PHE A 18 5.22 -2.81 13.58
CA PHE A 18 4.35 -3.76 14.28
C PHE A 18 3.35 -3.09 15.22
N VAL A 19 3.38 -1.75 15.32
CA VAL A 19 2.47 -1.00 16.19
C VAL A 19 1.07 -1.02 15.59
N GLU A 20 0.13 -1.59 16.33
CA GLU A 20 -1.28 -1.52 15.98
C GLU A 20 -1.76 -0.06 15.94
N ARG A 21 -2.54 0.30 14.91
CA ARG A 21 -3.06 1.66 14.71
C ARG A 21 -1.95 2.73 14.68
N ALA A 22 -0.76 2.37 14.15
CA ALA A 22 0.40 3.26 14.08
C ALA A 22 0.09 4.60 13.42
N ASN A 23 -0.77 4.64 12.41
CA ASN A 23 -1.16 5.88 11.74
C ASN A 23 -1.90 6.84 12.68
N GLU A 24 -2.85 6.34 13.48
CA GLU A 24 -3.59 7.17 14.45
C GLU A 24 -2.65 7.69 15.56
N PHE A 25 -1.77 6.82 16.04
CA PHE A 25 -0.76 7.18 17.02
C PHE A 25 0.16 8.28 16.46
N TYR A 26 0.73 8.07 15.27
CA TYR A 26 1.65 9.02 14.64
C TYR A 26 0.98 10.37 14.39
N THR A 27 -0.21 10.39 13.79
CA THR A 27 -0.97 11.62 13.53
C THR A 27 -1.31 12.36 14.83
N SER A 28 -1.64 11.65 15.90
CA SER A 28 -1.94 12.28 17.20
C SER A 28 -0.71 12.77 17.94
N THR A 29 0.47 12.23 17.63
CA THR A 29 1.75 12.54 18.28
C THR A 29 2.53 13.61 17.51
N TYR A 30 2.34 13.69 16.20
CA TYR A 30 3.08 14.61 15.33
C TYR A 30 3.01 16.10 15.78
N PRO A 31 1.87 16.64 16.26
CA PRO A 31 1.83 18.02 16.78
C PRO A 31 2.75 18.27 17.98
N VAL A 32 3.01 17.24 18.80
CA VAL A 32 3.95 17.34 19.94
C VAL A 32 5.39 17.39 19.43
N ILE A 33 5.69 16.63 18.39
CA ILE A 33 6.99 16.58 17.75
C ILE A 33 7.29 17.91 17.04
N SER A 34 6.33 18.41 16.26
CA SER A 34 6.48 19.63 15.45
C SER A 34 6.43 20.93 16.26
N ALA A 35 5.93 20.89 17.50
CA ALA A 35 5.87 22.08 18.37
C ALA A 35 7.23 22.46 18.96
N GLY A 36 8.19 21.54 19.00
CA GLY A 36 9.54 21.80 19.51
C GLY A 36 10.50 22.14 18.36
N THR A 37 11.33 23.18 18.54
CA THR A 37 12.36 23.57 17.54
C THR A 37 13.52 22.57 17.46
N ASP A 38 13.73 21.76 18.51
CA ASP A 38 14.88 20.85 18.65
C ASP A 38 14.49 19.40 18.93
N THR A 39 13.22 19.04 18.74
CA THR A 39 12.76 17.66 18.96
C THR A 39 13.35 16.72 17.93
N LYS A 40 14.06 15.70 18.39
CA LYS A 40 14.58 14.62 17.55
C LYS A 40 13.63 13.44 17.58
N VAL A 41 13.44 12.81 16.44
CA VAL A 41 12.63 11.61 16.30
C VAL A 41 13.47 10.49 15.71
N ILE A 42 13.50 9.36 16.38
CA ILE A 42 14.12 8.13 15.89
C ILE A 42 13.02 7.10 15.76
N VAL A 43 12.92 6.49 14.59
CA VAL A 43 11.96 5.41 14.30
C VAL A 43 12.75 4.21 13.82
N THR A 44 12.66 3.10 14.55
CA THR A 44 13.33 1.84 14.19
C THR A 44 12.31 0.73 14.01
N SER A 45 12.57 -0.18 13.10
CA SER A 45 11.82 -1.42 12.92
C SER A 45 12.53 -2.36 11.94
N THR A 46 12.24 -3.64 12.02
CA THR A 46 12.35 -4.55 10.87
C THR A 46 11.16 -4.32 9.93
N ALA A 47 11.26 -4.84 8.70
CA ALA A 47 10.20 -4.72 7.72
C ALA A 47 8.97 -5.56 8.13
N ASN A 48 7.78 -5.00 8.03
CA ASN A 48 6.52 -5.72 8.31
C ASN A 48 5.46 -5.38 7.25
N GLY A 49 5.66 -5.90 6.06
CA GLY A 49 4.74 -5.68 4.95
C GLY A 49 4.79 -4.27 4.34
N ILE A 50 4.13 -4.13 3.20
CA ILE A 50 4.03 -2.89 2.43
C ILE A 50 2.79 -2.10 2.85
N GLY A 51 2.88 -0.75 2.83
CA GLY A 51 1.74 0.15 2.98
C GLY A 51 1.39 0.54 4.41
N ASN A 52 2.02 -0.04 5.44
CA ASN A 52 1.88 0.42 6.82
C ASN A 52 2.54 1.80 7.03
N THR A 53 2.38 2.38 8.22
CA THR A 53 2.89 3.73 8.51
C THR A 53 4.42 3.80 8.46
N PHE A 54 5.12 2.77 8.98
CA PHE A 54 6.58 2.71 8.93
C PHE A 54 7.09 2.66 7.49
N HIS A 55 6.51 1.79 6.65
CA HIS A 55 6.86 1.69 5.24
C HIS A 55 6.69 3.03 4.50
N LYS A 56 5.58 3.74 4.73
CA LYS A 56 5.36 5.06 4.13
C LYS A 56 6.38 6.11 4.57
N LEU A 57 6.76 6.10 5.85
CA LEU A 57 7.81 6.98 6.37
C LEU A 57 9.17 6.64 5.75
N TRP A 58 9.47 5.35 5.62
CA TRP A 58 10.70 4.85 4.99
C TRP A 58 10.78 5.24 3.51
N GLU A 59 9.73 4.98 2.73
CA GLU A 59 9.68 5.39 1.32
C GLU A 59 9.85 6.90 1.17
N GLY A 60 9.15 7.68 1.99
CA GLY A 60 9.27 9.13 1.98
C GLY A 60 10.68 9.61 2.30
N ALA A 61 11.37 8.95 3.22
CA ALA A 61 12.77 9.24 3.55
C ALA A 61 13.72 8.91 2.38
N CYS A 62 13.54 7.76 1.75
CA CYS A 62 14.33 7.35 0.58
C CYS A 62 14.12 8.27 -0.63
N GLN A 63 12.91 8.79 -0.80
CA GLN A 63 12.54 9.70 -1.89
C GLN A 63 12.76 11.18 -1.56
N ASN A 64 13.24 11.50 -0.33
CA ASN A 64 13.39 12.87 0.18
C ASN A 64 12.06 13.67 0.15
N THR A 65 10.93 13.03 0.39
CA THR A 65 9.61 13.66 0.47
C THR A 65 9.15 13.93 1.90
N ASN A 66 9.95 13.52 2.89
CA ASN A 66 9.78 13.87 4.30
C ASN A 66 11.15 14.28 4.92
N GLU A 67 11.15 14.68 6.19
CA GLU A 67 12.36 15.18 6.89
C GLU A 67 13.24 14.05 7.48
N PHE A 68 12.82 12.79 7.40
CA PHE A 68 13.58 11.68 7.91
C PHE A 68 14.79 11.35 7.03
N LYS A 69 15.86 10.90 7.67
CA LYS A 69 17.03 10.36 6.99
C LYS A 69 17.01 8.84 7.10
N PRO A 70 16.97 8.11 5.98
CA PRO A 70 16.95 6.66 6.02
C PRO A 70 18.32 6.12 6.43
N PHE A 71 18.31 5.12 7.30
CA PHE A 71 19.50 4.39 7.71
C PHE A 71 19.16 2.89 7.78
N THR A 72 19.92 2.07 7.07
CA THR A 72 19.72 0.61 7.02
C THR A 72 20.92 -0.09 7.65
N VAL A 73 20.65 -1.09 8.47
CA VAL A 73 21.65 -2.04 8.97
C VAL A 73 21.26 -3.43 8.45
N ASN A 74 22.07 -3.98 7.58
CA ASN A 74 21.86 -5.33 7.06
C ASN A 74 22.56 -6.37 7.94
N TRP A 75 22.18 -7.62 7.80
CA TRP A 75 22.75 -8.70 8.59
C TRP A 75 24.29 -8.79 8.45
N TYR A 76 24.83 -8.54 7.26
CA TYR A 76 26.27 -8.57 6.98
C TYR A 76 27.05 -7.36 7.53
N ASP A 77 26.35 -6.29 7.95
CA ASP A 77 26.97 -5.15 8.63
C ASP A 77 27.23 -5.43 10.12
N VAL A 78 26.67 -6.52 10.64
CA VAL A 78 26.78 -6.90 12.05
C VAL A 78 27.97 -7.85 12.25
N PRO A 79 28.96 -7.51 13.11
CA PRO A 79 30.10 -8.38 13.37
C PRO A 79 29.69 -9.79 13.81
N GLY A 80 30.34 -10.80 13.22
CA GLY A 80 30.08 -12.22 13.52
C GLY A 80 28.92 -12.85 12.75
N ARG A 81 28.26 -12.11 11.88
CA ARG A 81 27.25 -12.63 10.95
C ARG A 81 27.88 -12.83 9.58
N ASP A 82 28.12 -14.07 9.21
CA ASP A 82 28.67 -14.51 7.92
C ASP A 82 27.65 -15.35 7.13
N GLU A 83 28.01 -15.82 5.94
CA GLU A 83 27.13 -16.66 5.11
C GLU A 83 26.74 -17.96 5.84
N LYS A 84 27.62 -18.54 6.67
CA LYS A 84 27.30 -19.73 7.45
C LYS A 84 26.24 -19.43 8.50
N TRP A 85 26.33 -18.28 9.16
CA TRP A 85 25.31 -17.81 10.09
C TRP A 85 23.96 -17.62 9.38
N LYS A 86 23.96 -17.04 8.16
CA LYS A 86 22.77 -16.87 7.32
C LYS A 86 22.13 -18.21 6.96
N GLU A 87 22.92 -19.16 6.44
CA GLU A 87 22.44 -20.51 6.10
C GLU A 87 21.80 -21.22 7.30
N MET A 88 22.44 -21.15 8.46
CA MET A 88 21.92 -21.74 9.71
C MET A 88 20.62 -21.04 10.15
N THR A 89 20.54 -19.72 10.02
CA THR A 89 19.35 -18.96 10.39
C THR A 89 18.17 -19.29 9.46
N ILE A 90 18.41 -19.37 8.16
CA ILE A 90 17.40 -19.79 7.17
C ILE A 90 16.92 -21.22 7.43
N ALA A 91 17.83 -22.13 7.76
CA ALA A 91 17.49 -23.52 8.08
C ALA A 91 16.59 -23.64 9.33
N ASN A 92 16.75 -22.75 10.29
CA ASN A 92 15.97 -22.73 11.54
C ASN A 92 14.67 -21.92 11.45
N THR A 93 14.51 -21.12 10.40
CA THR A 93 13.33 -20.25 10.17
C THR A 93 12.76 -20.48 8.77
N SER A 94 12.95 -19.53 7.88
CA SER A 94 12.69 -19.63 6.44
C SER A 94 13.46 -18.52 5.71
N ALA A 95 13.65 -18.68 4.41
CA ALA A 95 14.24 -17.63 3.59
C ALA A 95 13.43 -16.34 3.66
N LEU A 96 12.10 -16.43 3.58
CA LEU A 96 11.19 -15.28 3.66
C LEU A 96 11.34 -14.55 5.00
N GLN A 97 11.36 -15.27 6.12
CA GLN A 97 11.52 -14.68 7.44
C GLN A 97 12.92 -14.07 7.61
N PHE A 98 13.94 -14.71 7.06
CA PHE A 98 15.29 -14.16 7.06
C PHE A 98 15.35 -12.82 6.31
N ASP A 99 14.78 -12.75 5.12
CA ASP A 99 14.80 -11.54 4.30
C ASP A 99 13.98 -10.40 4.94
N GLN A 100 12.91 -10.72 5.66
CA GLN A 100 12.14 -9.74 6.42
C GLN A 100 12.91 -9.18 7.62
N GLU A 101 13.44 -10.07 8.46
CA GLU A 101 14.03 -9.70 9.75
C GLU A 101 15.48 -9.19 9.63
N PHE A 102 16.23 -9.71 8.68
CA PHE A 102 17.66 -9.45 8.54
C PHE A 102 18.07 -8.85 7.20
N GLY A 103 17.26 -9.06 6.16
CA GLY A 103 17.45 -8.49 4.82
C GLY A 103 16.73 -7.16 4.61
N ASN A 104 15.96 -6.70 5.60
CA ASN A 104 15.17 -5.45 5.53
C ASN A 104 14.21 -5.38 4.33
N THR A 105 13.69 -6.53 3.90
CA THR A 105 12.82 -6.62 2.72
C THR A 105 11.37 -6.43 3.12
N PHE A 106 10.72 -5.43 2.55
CA PHE A 106 9.28 -5.23 2.71
C PHE A 106 8.53 -6.14 1.75
N PHE A 107 7.99 -7.22 2.26
CA PHE A 107 7.09 -8.08 1.49
C PHE A 107 5.65 -7.55 1.56
N GLY A 108 4.85 -7.87 0.53
CA GLY A 108 3.40 -7.74 0.65
C GLY A 108 2.90 -8.60 1.82
N THR A 109 1.79 -8.21 2.46
CA THR A 109 1.21 -8.96 3.58
C THR A 109 1.03 -10.43 3.18
N GLY A 110 1.54 -11.35 3.99
CA GLY A 110 1.60 -12.79 3.68
C GLY A 110 0.24 -13.47 3.45
N ASP A 111 -0.87 -12.79 3.74
CA ASP A 111 -2.24 -13.24 3.54
C ASP A 111 -2.86 -12.72 2.23
N THR A 112 -2.07 -12.17 1.31
CA THR A 112 -2.59 -11.74 0.01
C THR A 112 -2.68 -12.93 -0.95
N LEU A 113 -3.76 -12.98 -1.75
CA LEU A 113 -3.97 -13.99 -2.78
C LEU A 113 -2.82 -14.05 -3.82
N ILE A 114 -2.13 -12.93 -4.01
CA ILE A 114 -0.97 -12.78 -4.88
C ILE A 114 0.18 -12.32 -4.01
N ASP A 115 1.31 -13.01 -4.06
CA ASP A 115 2.50 -12.64 -3.30
C ASP A 115 3.02 -11.24 -3.67
N GLY A 116 3.67 -10.59 -2.72
CA GLY A 116 4.12 -9.20 -2.87
C GLY A 116 5.15 -9.02 -3.98
N GLU A 117 6.02 -9.99 -4.23
CA GLU A 117 7.02 -9.94 -5.28
C GLU A 117 6.38 -9.93 -6.67
N THR A 118 5.39 -10.80 -6.86
CA THR A 118 4.57 -10.81 -8.08
C THR A 118 3.83 -9.50 -8.28
N LEU A 119 3.24 -8.91 -7.21
CA LEU A 119 2.57 -7.62 -7.28
C LEU A 119 3.52 -6.48 -7.65
N MET A 120 4.73 -6.47 -7.11
CA MET A 120 5.76 -5.47 -7.46
C MET A 120 6.25 -5.61 -8.90
N GLY A 121 6.18 -6.80 -9.48
CA GLY A 121 6.49 -7.05 -10.89
C GLY A 121 5.44 -6.50 -11.86
N PHE A 122 4.25 -6.17 -11.40
CA PHE A 122 3.19 -5.63 -12.26
C PHE A 122 3.49 -4.20 -12.67
N ARG A 123 3.49 -3.96 -13.99
CA ARG A 123 3.61 -2.61 -14.53
C ARG A 123 2.22 -2.03 -14.77
N ALA A 124 1.95 -0.90 -14.16
CA ALA A 124 0.74 -0.15 -14.44
C ALA A 124 0.69 0.27 -15.92
N LYS A 125 -0.48 0.13 -16.54
CA LYS A 125 -0.72 0.65 -17.88
C LYS A 125 -1.49 1.96 -17.78
N ASN A 126 -1.12 2.93 -18.60
CA ASN A 126 -1.88 4.17 -18.69
C ASN A 126 -3.22 3.92 -19.39
N PRO A 127 -4.33 4.44 -18.85
CA PRO A 127 -5.62 4.36 -19.51
C PRO A 127 -5.62 5.20 -20.80
N ARG A 128 -6.39 4.78 -21.79
CA ARG A 128 -6.60 5.55 -23.03
C ARG A 128 -7.51 6.74 -22.81
N LYS A 129 -8.49 6.60 -21.91
CA LYS A 129 -9.43 7.67 -21.54
C LYS A 129 -9.65 7.63 -20.02
N VAL A 130 -9.82 8.80 -19.47
CA VAL A 130 -10.18 9.04 -18.07
C VAL A 130 -11.50 9.81 -18.07
N ARG A 131 -12.48 9.37 -17.30
CA ARG A 131 -13.81 9.98 -17.17
C ARG A 131 -14.22 10.08 -15.70
N GLU A 132 -15.39 10.68 -15.44
CA GLU A 132 -15.96 10.82 -14.09
C GLU A 132 -14.97 11.45 -13.09
N GLY A 133 -14.29 12.54 -13.49
CA GLY A 133 -13.33 13.21 -12.59
C GLY A 133 -12.07 12.43 -12.25
N GLY A 134 -11.81 11.31 -12.93
CA GLY A 134 -10.67 10.42 -12.62
C GLY A 134 -11.09 9.03 -12.13
N ASP A 135 -12.35 8.86 -11.80
CA ASP A 135 -12.86 7.63 -11.19
C ASP A 135 -13.01 6.46 -12.18
N LEU A 136 -13.25 6.77 -13.48
CA LEU A 136 -13.41 5.77 -14.54
C LEU A 136 -12.19 5.79 -15.47
N LEU A 137 -11.44 4.71 -15.45
CA LEU A 137 -10.28 4.47 -16.30
C LEU A 137 -10.64 3.50 -17.41
N ILE A 138 -10.51 3.90 -18.66
CA ILE A 138 -10.80 3.08 -19.84
C ILE A 138 -9.49 2.76 -20.55
N TYR A 139 -9.14 1.48 -20.59
CA TYR A 139 -7.93 0.99 -21.24
C TYR A 139 -8.18 0.59 -22.70
N ARG A 140 -9.42 0.20 -23.03
CA ARG A 140 -9.83 -0.19 -24.37
C ARG A 140 -11.31 0.09 -24.60
N GLU A 141 -11.65 0.63 -25.75
CA GLU A 141 -13.04 0.81 -26.18
C GLU A 141 -13.71 -0.54 -26.46
N PRO A 142 -15.03 -0.64 -26.28
CA PRO A 142 -15.78 -1.83 -26.65
C PRO A 142 -15.61 -2.19 -28.12
N ILE A 143 -15.47 -3.47 -28.39
CA ILE A 143 -15.38 -4.02 -29.75
C ILE A 143 -16.70 -4.72 -30.03
N LYS A 144 -17.28 -4.47 -31.21
CA LYS A 144 -18.52 -5.12 -31.66
C LYS A 144 -18.34 -6.66 -31.64
N ASP A 145 -19.36 -7.36 -31.22
CA ASP A 145 -19.44 -8.81 -31.14
C ASP A 145 -18.48 -9.46 -30.12
N HIS A 146 -17.79 -8.66 -29.27
CA HIS A 146 -17.04 -9.17 -28.14
C HIS A 146 -17.95 -9.39 -26.92
N GLN A 147 -17.59 -10.36 -26.10
CA GLN A 147 -18.25 -10.66 -24.84
C GLN A 147 -17.49 -10.00 -23.68
N TYR A 148 -18.25 -9.42 -22.76
CA TYR A 148 -17.71 -8.73 -21.59
C TYR A 148 -18.33 -9.26 -20.31
N ILE A 149 -17.54 -9.32 -19.26
CA ILE A 149 -18.01 -9.57 -17.90
C ILE A 149 -17.64 -8.37 -17.03
N MET A 150 -18.52 -8.02 -16.12
CA MET A 150 -18.30 -6.97 -15.13
C MET A 150 -18.34 -7.57 -13.74
N THR A 151 -17.31 -7.30 -12.95
CA THR A 151 -17.27 -7.59 -11.51
C THR A 151 -17.53 -6.30 -10.74
N VAL A 152 -18.36 -6.35 -9.70
CA VAL A 152 -18.78 -5.18 -8.93
C VAL A 152 -18.61 -5.46 -7.45
N ASP A 153 -18.01 -4.52 -6.73
CA ASP A 153 -17.93 -4.47 -5.29
C ASP A 153 -18.44 -3.12 -4.80
N VAL A 154 -19.42 -3.13 -3.88
CA VAL A 154 -20.16 -1.93 -3.48
C VAL A 154 -19.91 -1.61 -2.02
N CYS A 155 -19.47 -0.40 -1.74
CA CYS A 155 -19.33 0.13 -0.39
C CYS A 155 -20.54 0.99 0.03
N LYS A 156 -20.53 1.44 1.29
CA LYS A 156 -21.58 2.31 1.86
C LYS A 156 -21.42 3.79 1.53
N GLY A 157 -20.47 4.19 0.70
CA GLY A 157 -20.26 5.58 0.26
C GLY A 157 -19.89 6.57 1.37
N ARG A 158 -19.31 6.10 2.47
CA ARG A 158 -18.95 6.92 3.64
C ARG A 158 -17.50 7.44 3.62
N GLY A 159 -16.82 7.35 2.48
CA GLY A 159 -15.43 7.79 2.33
C GLY A 159 -14.37 6.85 2.94
N GLN A 160 -14.78 5.74 3.57
CA GLN A 160 -13.85 4.77 4.19
C GLN A 160 -13.44 3.68 3.21
N ASP A 161 -14.42 3.11 2.50
CA ASP A 161 -14.21 2.07 1.49
C ASP A 161 -14.61 2.57 0.11
N TYR A 162 -14.17 1.88 -0.93
CA TYR A 162 -14.46 2.22 -2.31
C TYR A 162 -15.51 1.29 -2.91
N SER A 163 -16.49 1.87 -3.61
CA SER A 163 -17.26 1.13 -4.60
C SER A 163 -16.43 1.00 -5.86
N THR A 164 -16.29 -0.19 -6.38
CA THR A 164 -15.47 -0.48 -7.55
C THR A 164 -16.22 -1.38 -8.54
N PHE A 165 -15.92 -1.22 -9.82
CA PHE A 165 -16.19 -2.24 -10.80
C PHE A 165 -15.02 -2.42 -11.77
N SER A 166 -14.87 -3.63 -12.29
CA SER A 166 -13.92 -3.95 -13.35
C SER A 166 -14.63 -4.62 -14.51
N VAL A 167 -14.31 -4.19 -15.72
CA VAL A 167 -14.85 -4.78 -16.95
C VAL A 167 -13.75 -5.54 -17.65
N PHE A 168 -14.04 -6.81 -18.02
CA PHE A 168 -13.12 -7.68 -18.73
C PHE A 168 -13.70 -8.10 -20.06
N ASP A 169 -12.89 -8.00 -21.12
CA ASP A 169 -13.12 -8.63 -22.40
C ASP A 169 -12.74 -10.12 -22.29
N ILE A 170 -13.73 -10.99 -22.41
CA ILE A 170 -13.56 -12.44 -22.26
C ILE A 170 -13.58 -13.18 -23.59
N SER A 171 -13.62 -12.46 -24.73
CA SER A 171 -13.68 -13.05 -26.07
C SER A 171 -12.44 -13.83 -26.45
N THR A 172 -11.30 -13.54 -25.83
CA THR A 172 -10.02 -14.24 -26.06
C THR A 172 -9.29 -14.48 -24.74
N ARG A 173 -8.48 -15.52 -24.68
CA ARG A 173 -7.57 -15.73 -23.54
C ARG A 173 -6.16 -15.20 -23.86
N PRO A 174 -5.45 -14.63 -22.89
CA PRO A 174 -5.92 -14.28 -21.54
C PRO A 174 -6.99 -13.18 -21.58
N PHE A 175 -7.92 -13.19 -20.61
CA PHE A 175 -8.93 -12.15 -20.43
C PHE A 175 -8.26 -10.80 -20.23
N LYS A 176 -8.86 -9.74 -20.75
CA LYS A 176 -8.27 -8.39 -20.71
C LYS A 176 -9.16 -7.44 -19.93
N GLN A 177 -8.64 -6.87 -18.85
CA GLN A 177 -9.32 -5.76 -18.18
C GLN A 177 -9.34 -4.54 -19.12
N VAL A 178 -10.53 -4.06 -19.42
CA VAL A 178 -10.74 -2.96 -20.40
C VAL A 178 -11.19 -1.66 -19.75
N ALA A 179 -11.83 -1.74 -18.57
CA ALA A 179 -12.18 -0.57 -17.79
C ALA A 179 -12.18 -0.88 -16.29
N VAL A 180 -11.91 0.14 -15.48
CA VAL A 180 -11.99 0.11 -14.02
C VAL A 180 -12.65 1.40 -13.56
N TYR A 181 -13.56 1.27 -12.59
CA TYR A 181 -14.14 2.36 -11.85
C TYR A 181 -13.84 2.25 -10.37
N ARG A 182 -13.57 3.37 -9.70
CA ARG A 182 -13.31 3.41 -8.26
C ARG A 182 -13.74 4.75 -7.68
N ASN A 183 -14.69 4.72 -6.73
CA ASN A 183 -15.16 5.91 -6.04
C ASN A 183 -15.57 5.56 -4.61
N ASN A 184 -15.28 6.41 -3.62
CA ASN A 184 -15.58 6.18 -2.21
C ASN A 184 -16.74 7.04 -1.66
N THR A 185 -17.32 7.89 -2.50
CA THR A 185 -18.42 8.78 -2.11
C THR A 185 -19.76 8.41 -2.76
N ILE A 186 -19.75 7.51 -3.76
CA ILE A 186 -20.97 7.10 -4.45
C ILE A 186 -21.77 6.13 -3.58
N LEU A 187 -23.05 6.41 -3.42
CA LEU A 187 -23.95 5.62 -2.59
C LEU A 187 -24.51 4.37 -3.29
N SER A 188 -24.51 4.35 -4.63
CA SER A 188 -25.00 3.22 -5.42
C SER A 188 -24.42 3.23 -6.83
N LEU A 189 -23.92 2.09 -7.27
CA LEU A 189 -23.46 1.89 -8.66
C LEU A 189 -24.60 1.70 -9.66
N ILE A 190 -25.84 1.56 -9.23
CA ILE A 190 -27.01 1.41 -10.09
C ILE A 190 -27.17 2.62 -11.03
N HIS A 191 -26.85 3.82 -10.53
CA HIS A 191 -26.94 5.04 -11.34
C HIS A 191 -25.88 5.14 -12.46
N ILE A 192 -24.82 4.34 -12.40
CA ILE A 192 -23.76 4.33 -13.43
C ILE A 192 -24.06 3.27 -14.49
N SER A 193 -24.76 2.21 -14.14
CA SER A 193 -25.05 1.07 -15.03
C SER A 193 -26.38 1.19 -15.80
N GLU A 194 -27.27 2.11 -15.43
CA GLU A 194 -28.48 2.34 -16.20
C GLU A 194 -28.15 3.08 -17.51
N PRO A 195 -28.40 2.45 -18.67
CA PRO A 195 -28.34 3.20 -19.91
C PRO A 195 -29.43 4.28 -19.86
N THR A 196 -29.03 5.54 -19.97
CA THR A 196 -29.97 6.62 -20.17
C THR A 196 -30.87 6.29 -21.38
N ARG A 197 -32.08 5.80 -21.11
CA ARG A 197 -33.12 5.73 -22.14
C ARG A 197 -33.47 7.16 -22.47
N HIS A 198 -32.83 7.69 -23.50
CA HIS A 198 -33.41 8.84 -24.20
C HIS A 198 -34.80 8.42 -24.70
N ARG A 199 -35.83 8.87 -24.01
CA ARG A 199 -37.19 8.90 -24.60
C ARG A 199 -37.11 9.84 -25.81
N GLN A 200 -37.23 9.26 -26.97
CA GLN A 200 -37.64 9.98 -28.19
C GLN A 200 -39.08 10.45 -28.02
#